data_db004779c5910296f8f190ba7fc47578
#
_entry.id   db004779c5910296f8f190ba7fc47578
#
_cell.length_a   1.000
_cell.length_b   1.000
_cell.length_c   1.000
_cell.angle_alpha   90.00
_cell.angle_beta   90.00
_cell.angle_gamma   90.00
#
_symmetry.space_group_name_H-M   'P 1'
#
loop_
_entity.id
_entity.type
_entity.pdbx_description
1 polymer ?
#
loop_
_entity_poly.entity_id
_entity_poly.type
_entity_poly.pdbx_seq_one_letter_code
_entity_poly.pdbx_strand_id
1 'polypeptide(L)'
;MEIFGYIASVLIGVSLGLIGGGGSILTVPVLVYLFGIDALLATEYSLFIVGISSVAGSMAYFKKRLVNLKIAVVFGIPSVISIFLTRNYLLPLIPEKVFRINDLMITKDIFLLLIFAGLMMVASYKMIRKDVQQPDEKQENKNNTLLAAGEGSVVGVLTGLVGAGGGFMIIPALVNLLKTPMKVAIGTSLVIISLNSLIGFFSSIQGTLINWRFLLSVSAIAVVGIIIGSYLSKKIDGKKLKPAFGWFILVMGIYIIIKEIFL
;
A
#
# COMPACT_ATOMS: atom_id res chain seq x y z
N MET A 1 0.31 23.31 9.20
CA MET A 1 0.01 22.13 8.36
C MET A 1 1.07 21.04 8.56
N GLU A 2 2.37 21.36 8.58
CA GLU A 2 3.44 20.34 8.72
C GLU A 2 3.35 19.47 9.97
N ILE A 3 3.02 20.03 11.14
CA ILE A 3 2.88 19.27 12.39
C ILE A 3 1.81 18.19 12.26
N PHE A 4 0.68 18.49 11.64
CA PHE A 4 -0.37 17.50 11.37
C PHE A 4 0.11 16.39 10.42
N GLY A 5 0.94 16.73 9.43
CA GLY A 5 1.58 15.77 8.53
C GLY A 5 2.50 14.79 9.29
N TYR A 6 3.31 15.27 10.23
CA TYR A 6 4.18 14.40 11.03
C TYR A 6 3.37 13.50 11.99
N ILE A 7 2.30 14.03 12.60
CA ILE A 7 1.39 13.19 13.42
C ILE A 7 0.72 12.11 12.54
N ALA A 8 0.26 12.49 11.35
CA ALA A 8 -0.31 11.54 10.39
C ALA A 8 0.72 10.48 9.95
N SER A 9 2.00 10.84 9.84
CA SER A 9 3.08 9.90 9.53
C SER A 9 3.30 8.85 10.62
N VAL A 10 3.13 9.21 11.90
CA VAL A 10 3.07 8.22 12.99
C VAL A 10 1.89 7.27 12.79
N LEU A 11 0.70 7.80 12.46
CA LEU A 11 -0.50 6.99 12.25
C LEU A 11 -0.36 6.05 11.04
N ILE A 12 0.33 6.48 9.97
CA ILE A 12 0.69 5.60 8.83
C ILE A 12 1.50 4.41 9.35
N GLY A 13 2.57 4.66 10.09
CA GLY A 13 3.39 3.61 10.66
C GLY A 13 2.61 2.68 11.59
N VAL A 14 1.83 3.24 12.52
CA VAL A 14 1.01 2.45 13.45
C VAL A 14 0.02 1.57 12.68
N SER A 15 -0.66 2.09 11.68
CA SER A 15 -1.61 1.31 10.86
C SER A 15 -0.92 0.23 10.04
N LEU A 16 0.28 0.50 9.49
CA LEU A 16 1.13 -0.52 8.86
C LEU A 16 1.49 -1.64 9.82
N GLY A 17 1.88 -1.31 11.05
CA GLY A 17 2.25 -2.30 12.07
C GLY A 17 1.07 -3.12 12.61
N LEU A 18 -0.12 -2.52 12.67
CA LEU A 18 -1.33 -3.18 13.15
C LEU A 18 -1.94 -4.14 12.13
N ILE A 19 -2.05 -3.69 10.88
CA ILE A 19 -2.83 -4.36 9.82
C ILE A 19 -1.89 -4.97 8.76
N GLY A 20 -0.59 -4.65 8.81
CA GLY A 20 0.41 -5.13 7.85
C GLY A 20 0.45 -4.30 6.58
N GLY A 21 -0.37 -4.21 5.70
CA GLY A 21 -0.32 -3.41 4.46
C GLY A 21 -1.36 -2.29 4.39
N GLY A 22 -2.33 -2.29 5.30
CA GLY A 22 -3.43 -1.34 5.25
C GLY A 22 -2.99 0.12 5.38
N GLY A 23 -1.97 0.39 6.19
CA GLY A 23 -1.47 1.75 6.41
C GLY A 23 -0.81 2.41 5.22
N SER A 24 -0.30 1.63 4.26
CA SER A 24 0.34 2.17 3.06
C SER A 24 -0.60 3.04 2.21
N ILE A 25 -1.89 2.76 2.27
CA ILE A 25 -2.91 3.51 1.51
C ILE A 25 -3.05 4.96 1.98
N LEU A 26 -2.63 5.28 3.21
CA LEU A 26 -2.72 6.64 3.76
C LEU A 26 -1.56 7.52 3.34
N THR A 27 -0.45 6.93 2.92
CA THR A 27 0.80 7.69 2.73
C THR A 27 0.65 8.71 1.61
N VAL A 28 0.09 8.32 0.45
CA VAL A 28 -0.11 9.24 -0.67
C VAL A 28 -1.04 10.41 -0.30
N PRO A 29 -2.25 10.22 0.25
CA PRO A 29 -3.10 11.32 0.67
C PRO A 29 -2.46 12.24 1.70
N VAL A 30 -1.71 11.71 2.65
CA VAL A 30 -1.01 12.52 3.65
C VAL A 30 0.06 13.39 2.97
N LEU A 31 0.83 12.85 2.05
CA LEU A 31 1.85 13.61 1.32
C LEU A 31 1.22 14.69 0.43
N VAL A 32 0.14 14.38 -0.26
CA VAL A 32 -0.53 15.33 -1.16
C VAL A 32 -1.26 16.41 -0.36
N TYR A 33 -2.11 16.03 0.60
CA TYR A 33 -3.04 16.98 1.21
C TYR A 33 -2.53 17.65 2.48
N LEU A 34 -1.59 17.06 3.22
CA LEU A 34 -1.03 17.67 4.44
C LEU A 34 0.34 18.30 4.20
N PHE A 35 1.14 17.75 3.28
CA PHE A 35 2.45 18.31 2.94
C PHE A 35 2.46 19.10 1.64
N GLY A 36 1.39 19.07 0.82
CA GLY A 36 1.28 19.80 -0.43
C GLY A 36 2.23 19.32 -1.53
N ILE A 37 2.55 18.02 -1.54
CA ILE A 37 3.45 17.41 -2.52
C ILE A 37 2.63 16.98 -3.74
N ASP A 38 3.12 17.23 -4.95
CA ASP A 38 2.49 16.79 -6.20
C ASP A 38 2.22 15.28 -6.18
N ALA A 39 1.11 14.86 -6.77
CA ALA A 39 0.66 13.48 -6.66
C ALA A 39 1.68 12.47 -7.19
N LEU A 40 2.34 12.77 -8.30
CA LEU A 40 3.36 11.90 -8.86
C LEU A 40 4.54 11.73 -7.90
N LEU A 41 5.10 12.83 -7.39
CA LEU A 41 6.19 12.83 -6.40
C LEU A 41 5.75 12.20 -5.08
N ALA A 42 4.51 12.41 -4.65
CA ALA A 42 3.93 11.77 -3.48
C ALA A 42 3.87 10.25 -3.62
N THR A 43 3.57 9.72 -4.81
CA THR A 43 3.62 8.27 -5.06
C THR A 43 5.04 7.71 -4.93
N GLU A 44 6.05 8.44 -5.37
CA GLU A 44 7.46 8.05 -5.24
C GLU A 44 7.90 8.07 -3.77
N TYR A 45 7.65 9.17 -3.07
CA TYR A 45 7.97 9.31 -1.65
C TYR A 45 7.25 8.27 -0.80
N SER A 46 6.00 7.99 -1.12
CA SER A 46 5.21 6.94 -0.46
C SER A 46 5.88 5.57 -0.57
N LEU A 47 6.39 5.21 -1.75
CA LEU A 47 7.10 3.95 -1.93
C LEU A 47 8.33 3.86 -1.02
N PHE A 48 9.11 4.91 -0.87
CA PHE A 48 10.27 4.89 0.03
C PHE A 48 9.85 4.76 1.50
N ILE A 49 8.93 5.61 1.97
CA ILE A 49 8.44 5.63 3.35
C ILE A 49 7.86 4.27 3.73
N VAL A 50 6.97 3.73 2.88
CA VAL A 50 6.33 2.43 3.08
C VAL A 50 7.35 1.30 3.00
N GLY A 51 8.29 1.37 2.05
CA GLY A 51 9.36 0.38 1.89
C GLY A 51 10.21 0.26 3.15
N ILE A 52 10.81 1.36 3.61
CA ILE A 52 11.67 1.40 4.81
C ILE A 52 10.88 0.97 6.07
N SER A 53 9.67 1.49 6.23
CA SER A 53 8.83 1.12 7.37
C SER A 53 8.49 -0.37 7.34
N SER A 54 8.18 -0.93 6.17
CA SER A 54 7.86 -2.36 6.02
C SER A 54 9.07 -3.26 6.27
N VAL A 55 10.30 -2.84 5.92
CA VAL A 55 11.53 -3.55 6.32
C VAL A 55 11.61 -3.65 7.84
N ALA A 56 11.46 -2.52 8.54
CA ALA A 56 11.51 -2.49 10.01
C ALA A 56 10.40 -3.37 10.62
N GLY A 57 9.17 -3.30 10.09
CA GLY A 57 8.06 -4.12 10.52
C GLY A 57 8.27 -5.62 10.27
N SER A 58 8.79 -5.99 9.09
CA SER A 58 9.02 -7.39 8.72
C SER A 58 10.01 -8.10 9.63
N MET A 59 11.04 -7.40 10.14
CA MET A 59 12.03 -7.97 11.06
C MET A 59 11.39 -8.56 12.32
N ALA A 60 10.35 -7.90 12.85
CA ALA A 60 9.63 -8.40 14.03
C ALA A 60 8.88 -9.71 13.74
N TYR A 61 8.35 -9.88 12.53
CA TYR A 61 7.63 -11.09 12.10
C TYR A 61 8.59 -12.21 11.71
N PHE A 62 9.76 -11.89 11.12
CA PHE A 62 10.82 -12.87 10.86
C PHE A 62 11.30 -13.54 12.16
N LYS A 63 11.59 -12.75 13.20
CA LYS A 63 11.99 -13.30 14.51
C LYS A 63 10.96 -14.26 15.11
N LYS A 64 9.68 -14.09 14.77
CA LYS A 64 8.58 -14.94 15.25
C LYS A 64 8.26 -16.12 14.32
N ARG A 65 9.02 -16.31 13.24
CA ARG A 65 8.76 -17.31 12.19
C ARG A 65 7.35 -17.18 11.57
N LEU A 66 6.82 -15.96 11.50
CA LEU A 66 5.51 -15.65 10.93
C LEU A 66 5.62 -15.10 9.49
N VAL A 67 6.62 -15.52 8.74
CA VAL A 67 6.83 -15.17 7.33
C VAL A 67 6.89 -16.46 6.50
N ASN A 68 6.03 -16.54 5.48
CA ASN A 68 6.09 -17.63 4.51
C ASN A 68 6.90 -17.19 3.29
N LEU A 69 8.18 -17.59 3.25
CA LEU A 69 9.09 -17.22 2.16
C LEU A 69 8.67 -17.76 0.81
N LYS A 70 8.06 -18.96 0.74
CA LYS A 70 7.57 -19.53 -0.52
C LYS A 70 6.52 -18.63 -1.15
N ILE A 71 5.54 -18.20 -0.35
CA ILE A 71 4.50 -17.26 -0.81
C ILE A 71 5.13 -15.91 -1.17
N ALA A 72 6.04 -15.41 -0.34
CA ALA A 72 6.73 -14.15 -0.62
C ALA A 72 7.44 -14.14 -1.97
N VAL A 73 8.07 -15.24 -2.35
CA VAL A 73 8.77 -15.39 -3.63
C VAL A 73 7.76 -15.53 -4.79
N VAL A 74 6.78 -16.43 -4.67
CA VAL A 74 5.81 -16.73 -5.75
C VAL A 74 4.93 -15.51 -6.09
N PHE A 75 4.51 -14.77 -5.09
CA PHE A 75 3.72 -13.55 -5.27
C PHE A 75 4.62 -12.34 -5.53
N GLY A 76 5.73 -12.22 -4.80
CA GLY A 76 6.59 -11.05 -4.81
C GLY A 76 7.36 -10.87 -6.12
N ILE A 77 7.95 -11.93 -6.69
CA ILE A 77 8.72 -11.81 -7.95
C ILE A 77 7.88 -11.25 -9.09
N PRO A 78 6.70 -11.82 -9.44
CA PRO A 78 5.84 -11.26 -10.48
C PRO A 78 5.39 -9.84 -10.16
N SER A 79 5.10 -9.55 -8.89
CA SER A 79 4.70 -8.22 -8.44
C SER A 79 5.81 -7.19 -8.66
N VAL A 80 7.05 -7.50 -8.28
CA VAL A 80 8.23 -6.63 -8.49
C VAL A 80 8.47 -6.36 -9.96
N ILE A 81 8.42 -7.41 -10.80
CA ILE A 81 8.58 -7.26 -12.26
C ILE A 81 7.51 -6.33 -12.81
N SER A 82 6.26 -6.52 -12.40
CA SER A 82 5.13 -5.70 -12.85
C SER A 82 5.27 -4.24 -12.38
N ILE A 83 5.72 -3.98 -11.15
CA ILE A 83 6.01 -2.63 -10.66
C ILE A 83 7.08 -1.97 -11.52
N PHE A 84 8.18 -2.68 -11.75
CA PHE A 84 9.29 -2.17 -12.57
C PHE A 84 8.80 -1.80 -13.98
N LEU A 85 8.07 -2.69 -14.63
CA LEU A 85 7.51 -2.44 -15.96
C LEU A 85 6.52 -1.26 -15.96
N THR A 86 5.66 -1.18 -14.95
CA THR A 86 4.68 -0.11 -14.82
C THR A 86 5.36 1.24 -14.63
N ARG A 87 6.35 1.33 -13.75
CA ARG A 87 7.06 2.59 -13.46
C ARG A 87 7.92 3.07 -14.62
N ASN A 88 8.64 2.17 -15.30
CA ASN A 88 9.56 2.55 -16.37
C ASN A 88 8.91 2.69 -17.75
N TYR A 89 7.80 1.99 -18.00
CA TYR A 89 7.17 1.96 -19.31
C TYR A 89 5.74 2.49 -19.31
N LEU A 90 4.87 1.98 -18.42
CA LEU A 90 3.46 2.34 -18.44
C LEU A 90 3.20 3.77 -17.94
N LEU A 91 3.82 4.15 -16.83
CA LEU A 91 3.63 5.47 -16.22
C LEU A 91 4.13 6.63 -17.09
N PRO A 92 5.29 6.53 -17.79
CA PRO A 92 5.75 7.55 -18.74
C PRO A 92 4.88 7.66 -19.99
N LEU A 93 4.18 6.60 -20.40
CA LEU A 93 3.26 6.63 -21.54
C LEU A 93 1.99 7.43 -21.27
N ILE A 94 1.63 7.64 -20.00
CA ILE A 94 0.48 8.45 -19.64
C ILE A 94 0.82 9.92 -19.88
N PRO A 95 0.12 10.62 -20.83
CA PRO A 95 0.39 12.02 -21.12
C PRO A 95 0.01 12.91 -19.93
N GLU A 96 0.64 14.10 -19.82
CA GLU A 96 0.32 15.07 -18.76
C GLU A 96 -1.14 15.51 -18.79
N LYS A 97 -1.75 15.57 -19.98
CA LYS A 97 -3.18 15.83 -20.22
C LYS A 97 -3.83 14.57 -20.75
N VAL A 98 -4.58 13.85 -19.89
CA VAL A 98 -5.13 12.53 -20.26
C VAL A 98 -6.38 12.67 -21.09
N PHE A 99 -7.38 13.41 -20.60
CA PHE A 99 -8.61 13.71 -21.33
C PHE A 99 -9.33 14.93 -20.72
N ARG A 100 -10.28 15.49 -21.46
CA ARG A 100 -11.10 16.61 -21.04
C ARG A 100 -12.56 16.18 -20.96
N ILE A 101 -13.19 16.45 -19.82
CA ILE A 101 -14.65 16.24 -19.64
C ILE A 101 -15.26 17.60 -19.38
N ASN A 102 -16.03 18.12 -20.32
CA ASN A 102 -16.57 19.49 -20.29
C ASN A 102 -15.44 20.50 -20.07
N ASP A 103 -15.50 21.28 -18.98
CA ASP A 103 -14.49 22.28 -18.63
C ASP A 103 -13.36 21.71 -17.74
N LEU A 104 -13.48 20.49 -17.25
CA LEU A 104 -12.52 19.87 -16.38
C LEU A 104 -11.44 19.15 -17.19
N MET A 105 -10.17 19.60 -17.05
CA MET A 105 -9.04 18.95 -17.68
C MET A 105 -8.45 17.94 -16.72
N ILE A 106 -8.56 16.66 -17.03
CA ILE A 106 -7.97 15.58 -16.23
C ILE A 106 -6.47 15.48 -16.55
N THR A 107 -5.67 15.96 -15.63
CA THR A 107 -4.20 15.81 -15.68
C THR A 107 -3.78 14.42 -15.23
N LYS A 108 -2.52 14.07 -15.48
CA LYS A 108 -1.92 12.81 -15.03
C LYS A 108 -2.06 12.62 -13.51
N ASP A 109 -1.84 13.69 -12.73
CA ASP A 109 -1.95 13.66 -11.27
C ASP A 109 -3.37 13.37 -10.80
N ILE A 110 -4.36 14.08 -11.36
CA ILE A 110 -5.79 13.84 -11.08
C ILE A 110 -6.17 12.41 -11.45
N PHE A 111 -5.71 11.93 -12.62
CA PHE A 111 -5.98 10.58 -13.09
C PHE A 111 -5.44 9.51 -12.12
N LEU A 112 -4.19 9.66 -11.66
CA LEU A 112 -3.58 8.75 -10.67
C LEU A 112 -4.32 8.77 -9.34
N LEU A 113 -4.71 9.97 -8.85
CA LEU A 113 -5.49 10.12 -7.61
C LEU A 113 -6.88 9.51 -7.73
N LEU A 114 -7.54 9.62 -8.89
CA LEU A 114 -8.85 8.99 -9.13
C LEU A 114 -8.76 7.46 -9.19
N ILE A 115 -7.74 6.90 -9.86
CA ILE A 115 -7.46 5.46 -9.81
C ILE A 115 -7.25 5.02 -8.36
N PHE A 116 -6.44 5.78 -7.63
CA PHE A 116 -6.17 5.49 -6.21
C PHE A 116 -7.45 5.50 -5.38
N ALA A 117 -8.28 6.53 -5.52
CA ALA A 117 -9.54 6.63 -4.81
C ALA A 117 -10.50 5.49 -5.16
N GLY A 118 -10.58 5.08 -6.42
CA GLY A 118 -11.35 3.92 -6.87
C GLY A 118 -10.89 2.63 -6.20
N LEU A 119 -9.56 2.40 -6.16
CA LEU A 119 -8.98 1.25 -5.46
C LEU A 119 -9.25 1.29 -3.95
N MET A 120 -9.21 2.50 -3.33
CA MET A 120 -9.58 2.69 -1.93
C MET A 120 -11.03 2.27 -1.67
N MET A 121 -11.98 2.65 -2.52
CA MET A 121 -13.40 2.25 -2.39
C MET A 121 -13.57 0.74 -2.49
N VAL A 122 -12.92 0.09 -3.46
CA VAL A 122 -12.97 -1.38 -3.60
C VAL A 122 -12.35 -2.07 -2.38
N ALA A 123 -11.22 -1.57 -1.90
CA ALA A 123 -10.55 -2.11 -0.71
C ALA A 123 -11.41 -1.93 0.55
N SER A 124 -12.00 -0.74 0.75
CA SER A 124 -12.87 -0.43 1.89
C SER A 124 -14.08 -1.36 1.94
N TYR A 125 -14.75 -1.57 0.81
CA TYR A 125 -15.89 -2.49 0.71
C TYR A 125 -15.53 -3.91 1.19
N LYS A 126 -14.38 -4.45 0.72
CA LYS A 126 -13.88 -5.76 1.15
C LYS A 126 -13.49 -5.80 2.63
N MET A 127 -13.05 -4.68 3.21
CA MET A 127 -12.64 -4.60 4.62
C MET A 127 -13.83 -4.42 5.58
N ILE A 128 -14.88 -3.71 5.15
CA ILE A 128 -16.09 -3.46 5.94
C ILE A 128 -16.97 -4.71 5.95
N ARG A 129 -17.05 -5.44 4.83
CA ARG A 129 -17.85 -6.65 4.75
C ARG A 129 -17.26 -7.73 5.65
N LYS A 130 -18.07 -8.22 6.60
CA LYS A 130 -17.68 -9.33 7.47
C LYS A 130 -17.46 -10.58 6.63
N ASP A 131 -16.20 -11.06 6.55
CA ASP A 131 -15.94 -12.39 6.03
C ASP A 131 -16.48 -13.43 7.00
N VAL A 132 -17.50 -14.16 6.56
CA VAL A 132 -18.20 -15.20 7.35
C VAL A 132 -17.43 -16.52 7.38
N GLN A 133 -16.24 -16.62 6.82
CA GLN A 133 -15.51 -17.89 6.79
C GLN A 133 -14.10 -17.75 7.33
N GLN A 134 -13.87 -18.39 8.48
CA GLN A 134 -12.55 -18.88 8.85
C GLN A 134 -12.19 -19.96 7.83
N PRO A 135 -11.03 -19.90 7.14
CA PRO A 135 -10.63 -20.99 6.27
C PRO A 135 -10.38 -22.24 7.12
N ASP A 136 -11.04 -23.35 6.80
CA ASP A 136 -10.66 -24.68 7.29
C ASP A 136 -9.20 -24.95 6.94
N GLU A 137 -8.43 -25.44 7.92
CA GLU A 137 -6.96 -25.61 7.89
C GLU A 137 -6.44 -26.67 6.92
N LYS A 138 -7.26 -27.22 6.01
CA LYS A 138 -6.86 -28.34 5.17
C LYS A 138 -7.27 -28.15 3.71
N GLN A 139 -6.48 -27.40 2.95
CA GLN A 139 -6.30 -27.67 1.51
C GLN A 139 -5.05 -26.96 0.97
N GLU A 140 -3.90 -27.65 0.97
CA GLU A 140 -2.79 -27.34 0.09
C GLU A 140 -3.19 -27.73 -1.34
N ASN A 141 -3.73 -26.80 -2.10
CA ASN A 141 -4.04 -27.02 -3.51
C ASN A 141 -2.86 -26.53 -4.38
N LYS A 142 -2.26 -27.43 -5.14
CA LYS A 142 -1.16 -27.16 -6.10
C LYS A 142 -1.48 -26.06 -7.13
N ASN A 143 -2.76 -25.75 -7.36
CA ASN A 143 -3.21 -24.71 -8.30
C ASN A 143 -3.02 -23.27 -7.77
N ASN A 144 -2.66 -23.10 -6.51
CA ASN A 144 -2.54 -21.76 -5.89
C ASN A 144 -1.29 -20.99 -6.33
N THR A 145 -0.28 -21.64 -6.92
CA THR A 145 0.98 -20.98 -7.32
C THR A 145 0.79 -20.07 -8.53
N LEU A 146 0.06 -20.54 -9.55
CA LEU A 146 -0.21 -19.76 -10.76
C LEU A 146 -1.14 -18.57 -10.45
N LEU A 147 -2.16 -18.82 -9.63
CA LEU A 147 -3.07 -17.78 -9.15
C LEU A 147 -2.31 -16.72 -8.33
N ALA A 148 -1.41 -17.14 -7.42
CA ALA A 148 -0.59 -16.24 -6.64
C ALA A 148 0.33 -15.37 -7.51
N ALA A 149 0.92 -15.95 -8.55
CA ALA A 149 1.76 -15.20 -9.50
C ALA A 149 0.94 -14.19 -10.33
N GLY A 150 -0.24 -14.62 -10.84
CA GLY A 150 -1.15 -13.73 -11.57
C GLY A 150 -1.63 -12.56 -10.73
N GLU A 151 -2.03 -12.81 -9.49
CA GLU A 151 -2.42 -11.75 -8.56
C GLU A 151 -1.26 -10.84 -8.18
N GLY A 152 -0.07 -11.43 -7.94
CA GLY A 152 1.14 -10.66 -7.72
C GLY A 152 1.39 -9.68 -8.86
N SER A 153 1.22 -10.13 -10.12
CA SER A 153 1.36 -9.27 -11.30
C SER A 153 0.34 -8.12 -11.31
N VAL A 154 -0.95 -8.42 -11.10
CA VAL A 154 -2.02 -7.39 -11.06
C VAL A 154 -1.77 -6.39 -9.94
N VAL A 155 -1.46 -6.87 -8.74
CA VAL A 155 -1.15 -6.01 -7.60
C VAL A 155 0.10 -5.17 -7.88
N GLY A 156 1.10 -5.74 -8.56
CA GLY A 156 2.30 -5.03 -8.98
C GLY A 156 2.00 -3.87 -9.93
N VAL A 157 1.18 -4.08 -10.97
CA VAL A 157 0.76 -3.00 -11.88
C VAL A 157 0.06 -1.89 -11.12
N LEU A 158 -0.94 -2.23 -10.30
CA LEU A 158 -1.71 -1.24 -9.53
C LEU A 158 -0.83 -0.49 -8.52
N THR A 159 0.08 -1.19 -7.85
CA THR A 159 1.06 -0.59 -6.94
C THR A 159 2.01 0.36 -7.68
N GLY A 160 2.45 -0.03 -8.87
CA GLY A 160 3.32 0.79 -9.72
C GLY A 160 2.67 2.11 -10.11
N LEU A 161 1.39 2.11 -10.45
CA LEU A 161 0.62 3.31 -10.78
C LEU A 161 0.37 4.20 -9.56
N VAL A 162 -0.07 3.61 -8.46
CA VAL A 162 -0.59 4.31 -7.29
C VAL A 162 0.49 4.69 -6.27
N GLY A 163 1.59 3.97 -6.22
CA GLY A 163 2.69 4.25 -5.30
C GLY A 163 2.41 3.87 -3.82
N ALA A 164 1.35 3.13 -3.52
CA ALA A 164 0.98 2.79 -2.14
C ALA A 164 1.61 1.48 -1.62
N GLY A 165 2.63 0.95 -2.26
CA GLY A 165 3.27 -0.31 -1.85
C GLY A 165 2.40 -1.57 -1.99
N GLY A 166 1.13 -1.45 -2.41
CA GLY A 166 0.19 -2.55 -2.66
C GLY A 166 -0.29 -3.31 -1.43
N GLY A 167 0.13 -2.94 -0.24
CA GLY A 167 -0.11 -3.72 0.97
C GLY A 167 -1.57 -3.98 1.30
N PHE A 168 -2.45 -3.03 1.02
CA PHE A 168 -3.89 -3.17 1.23
C PHE A 168 -4.54 -4.21 0.30
N MET A 169 -3.90 -4.55 -0.81
CA MET A 169 -4.36 -5.58 -1.76
C MET A 169 -3.69 -6.93 -1.48
N ILE A 170 -2.43 -6.94 -1.06
CA ILE A 170 -1.65 -8.15 -0.79
C ILE A 170 -2.29 -8.99 0.32
N ILE A 171 -2.69 -8.36 1.44
CA ILE A 171 -3.26 -9.09 2.58
C ILE A 171 -4.56 -9.83 2.21
N PRO A 172 -5.58 -9.18 1.61
CA PRO A 172 -6.76 -9.90 1.13
C PRO A 172 -6.43 -11.03 0.15
N ALA A 173 -5.46 -10.83 -0.74
CA ALA A 173 -5.01 -11.87 -1.67
C ALA A 173 -4.43 -13.08 -0.92
N LEU A 174 -3.51 -12.86 0.02
CA LEU A 174 -2.90 -13.93 0.80
C LEU A 174 -3.91 -14.68 1.68
N VAL A 175 -4.84 -13.97 2.31
CA VAL A 175 -5.81 -14.58 3.22
C VAL A 175 -6.92 -15.29 2.48
N ASN A 176 -7.54 -14.66 1.48
CA ASN A 176 -8.74 -15.18 0.82
C ASN A 176 -8.42 -16.23 -0.24
N LEU A 177 -7.34 -16.04 -1.01
CA LEU A 177 -7.01 -16.92 -2.13
C LEU A 177 -5.97 -17.97 -1.74
N LEU A 178 -4.92 -17.58 -1.04
CA LEU A 178 -3.89 -18.51 -0.60
C LEU A 178 -4.18 -19.14 0.77
N LYS A 179 -5.35 -18.84 1.37
CA LYS A 179 -5.80 -19.38 2.67
C LYS A 179 -4.75 -19.26 3.78
N THR A 180 -3.92 -18.23 3.72
CA THR A 180 -2.83 -18.02 4.67
C THR A 180 -3.38 -17.49 6.01
N PRO A 181 -2.96 -18.02 7.17
CA PRO A 181 -3.37 -17.48 8.47
C PRO A 181 -3.03 -16.00 8.59
N MET A 182 -3.93 -15.17 9.15
CA MET A 182 -3.82 -13.70 9.16
C MET A 182 -2.46 -13.19 9.67
N LYS A 183 -1.91 -13.76 10.74
CA LYS A 183 -0.61 -13.35 11.29
C LYS A 183 0.55 -13.62 10.33
N VAL A 184 0.50 -14.75 9.60
CA VAL A 184 1.50 -15.11 8.59
C VAL A 184 1.30 -14.24 7.34
N ALA A 185 0.06 -13.94 6.95
CA ALA A 185 -0.24 -13.04 5.85
C ALA A 185 0.32 -11.63 6.11
N ILE A 186 0.16 -11.09 7.33
CA ILE A 186 0.73 -9.80 7.73
C ILE A 186 2.25 -9.81 7.61
N GLY A 187 2.94 -10.80 8.20
CA GLY A 187 4.39 -10.89 8.14
C GLY A 187 4.91 -11.05 6.72
N THR A 188 4.27 -11.91 5.91
CA THR A 188 4.63 -12.15 4.52
C THR A 188 4.36 -10.93 3.65
N SER A 189 3.22 -10.25 3.86
CA SER A 189 2.91 -9.01 3.11
C SER A 189 3.92 -7.91 3.37
N LEU A 190 4.38 -7.71 4.61
CA LEU A 190 5.40 -6.70 4.91
C LEU A 190 6.72 -6.95 4.16
N VAL A 191 7.10 -8.21 3.96
CA VAL A 191 8.27 -8.56 3.14
C VAL A 191 8.03 -8.23 1.67
N ILE A 192 6.88 -8.62 1.12
CA ILE A 192 6.52 -8.31 -0.27
C ILE A 192 6.44 -6.80 -0.48
N ILE A 193 5.79 -6.07 0.44
CA ILE A 193 5.66 -4.62 0.37
C ILE A 193 7.03 -3.94 0.41
N SER A 194 7.94 -4.40 1.28
CA SER A 194 9.27 -3.79 1.38
C SER A 194 10.04 -3.91 0.06
N LEU A 195 10.01 -5.08 -0.57
CA LEU A 195 10.67 -5.31 -1.86
C LEU A 195 10.00 -4.51 -2.98
N ASN A 196 8.69 -4.62 -3.10
CA ASN A 196 7.90 -3.90 -4.10
C ASN A 196 8.11 -2.39 -4.03
N SER A 197 8.05 -1.85 -2.82
CA SER A 197 8.12 -0.42 -2.60
C SER A 197 9.52 0.13 -2.83
N LEU A 198 10.57 -0.53 -2.33
CA LEU A 198 11.94 -0.08 -2.55
C LEU A 198 12.35 -0.20 -4.03
N ILE A 199 12.03 -1.32 -4.69
CA ILE A 199 12.34 -1.48 -6.11
C ILE A 199 11.53 -0.48 -6.95
N GLY A 200 10.24 -0.27 -6.62
CA GLY A 200 9.42 0.74 -7.26
C GLY A 200 9.99 2.15 -7.11
N PHE A 201 10.47 2.51 -5.92
CA PHE A 201 11.12 3.79 -5.67
C PHE A 201 12.38 3.94 -6.50
N PHE A 202 13.33 3.01 -6.40
CA PHE A 202 14.58 3.08 -7.14
C PHE A 202 14.41 3.05 -8.67
N SER A 203 13.33 2.47 -9.15
CA SER A 203 12.99 2.51 -10.58
C SER A 203 12.51 3.88 -11.05
N SER A 204 11.95 4.70 -10.15
CA SER A 204 11.28 5.97 -10.50
C SER A 204 12.18 7.18 -10.35
N ILE A 205 13.22 7.13 -9.52
CA ILE A 205 14.01 8.31 -9.12
C ILE A 205 14.92 8.88 -10.21
N GLN A 206 14.92 8.30 -11.40
CA GLN A 206 15.78 8.79 -12.48
C GLN A 206 15.32 10.17 -12.94
N GLY A 207 16.09 11.20 -12.58
CA GLY A 207 15.84 12.60 -12.99
C GLY A 207 14.99 13.43 -12.01
N THR A 208 14.52 12.87 -10.91
CA THR A 208 13.72 13.59 -9.91
C THR A 208 14.59 14.19 -8.81
N LEU A 209 14.41 15.48 -8.49
CA LEU A 209 15.08 16.11 -7.35
C LEU A 209 14.40 15.68 -6.05
N ILE A 210 15.07 14.83 -5.28
CA ILE A 210 14.55 14.27 -4.03
C ILE A 210 14.99 15.12 -2.85
N ASN A 211 14.02 15.54 -2.03
CA ASN A 211 14.30 16.13 -0.72
C ASN A 211 14.58 15.03 0.31
N TRP A 212 15.81 14.56 0.36
CA TRP A 212 16.24 13.48 1.25
C TRP A 212 16.02 13.80 2.74
N ARG A 213 16.19 15.07 3.15
CA ARG A 213 15.98 15.48 4.53
C ARG A 213 14.53 15.26 4.97
N PHE A 214 13.60 15.69 4.14
CA PHE A 214 12.17 15.48 4.35
C PHE A 214 11.82 13.98 4.35
N LEU A 215 12.27 13.27 3.31
CA LEU A 215 11.94 11.86 3.09
C LEU A 215 12.44 10.97 4.24
N LEU A 216 13.66 11.20 4.70
CA LEU A 216 14.25 10.46 5.83
C LEU A 216 13.55 10.80 7.15
N SER A 217 13.17 12.07 7.39
CA SER A 217 12.45 12.48 8.60
C SER A 217 11.10 11.80 8.70
N VAL A 218 10.29 11.83 7.63
CA VAL A 218 8.97 11.18 7.59
C VAL A 218 9.11 9.66 7.72
N SER A 219 10.11 9.07 7.05
CA SER A 219 10.38 7.62 7.15
C SER A 219 10.76 7.21 8.57
N ALA A 220 11.62 7.96 9.25
CA ALA A 220 12.01 7.67 10.63
C ALA A 220 10.79 7.70 11.58
N ILE A 221 9.91 8.69 11.41
CA ILE A 221 8.67 8.80 12.18
C ILE A 221 7.75 7.62 11.89
N ALA A 222 7.59 7.23 10.63
CA ALA A 222 6.79 6.08 10.23
C ALA A 222 7.37 4.75 10.78
N VAL A 223 8.70 4.62 10.84
CA VAL A 223 9.37 3.46 11.46
C VAL A 223 9.07 3.39 12.96
N VAL A 224 9.10 4.50 13.68
CA VAL A 224 8.66 4.52 15.08
C VAL A 224 7.20 4.08 15.18
N GLY A 225 6.34 4.62 14.32
CA GLY A 225 4.93 4.23 14.24
C GLY A 225 4.73 2.73 14.02
N ILE A 226 5.45 2.10 13.08
CA ILE A 226 5.26 0.67 12.78
C ILE A 226 5.73 -0.23 13.95
N ILE A 227 6.76 0.18 14.68
CA ILE A 227 7.19 -0.53 15.88
C ILE A 227 6.09 -0.50 16.95
N ILE A 228 5.51 0.67 17.19
CA ILE A 228 4.38 0.84 18.11
C ILE A 228 3.19 0.01 17.63
N GLY A 229 2.82 0.10 16.36
CA GLY A 229 1.72 -0.67 15.75
C GLY A 229 1.92 -2.17 15.86
N SER A 230 3.12 -2.67 15.57
CA SER A 230 3.46 -4.09 15.69
C SER A 230 3.42 -4.60 17.14
N TYR A 231 3.66 -3.73 18.12
CA TYR A 231 3.49 -4.05 19.52
C TYR A 231 2.00 -4.08 19.92
N LEU A 232 1.22 -3.08 19.50
CA LEU A 232 -0.21 -3.00 19.74
C LEU A 232 -0.99 -4.14 19.06
N SER A 233 -0.54 -4.63 17.90
CA SER A 233 -1.19 -5.74 17.17
C SER A 233 -1.29 -7.03 17.97
N LYS A 234 -0.50 -7.16 19.05
CA LYS A 234 -0.61 -8.28 20.00
C LYS A 234 -1.82 -8.16 20.93
N LYS A 235 -2.26 -6.93 21.22
CA LYS A 235 -3.32 -6.62 22.21
C LYS A 235 -4.68 -6.33 21.58
N ILE A 236 -4.69 -5.90 20.32
CA ILE A 236 -5.91 -5.49 19.62
C ILE A 236 -6.40 -6.63 18.73
N ASP A 237 -7.68 -6.96 18.85
CA ASP A 237 -8.32 -7.92 17.97
C ASP A 237 -8.45 -7.34 16.57
N GLY A 238 -7.78 -7.96 15.61
CA GLY A 238 -7.80 -7.57 14.19
C GLY A 238 -9.22 -7.57 13.60
N LYS A 239 -10.17 -8.32 14.19
CA LYS A 239 -11.57 -8.35 13.76
C LYS A 239 -12.27 -6.99 13.92
N LYS A 240 -11.89 -6.20 14.94
CA LYS A 240 -12.45 -4.85 15.15
C LYS A 240 -11.72 -3.77 14.34
N LEU A 241 -10.43 -3.95 14.18
CA LEU A 241 -9.56 -2.97 13.51
C LEU A 241 -9.79 -2.93 11.99
N LYS A 242 -9.99 -4.09 11.36
CA LYS A 242 -10.23 -4.22 9.91
C LYS A 242 -11.43 -3.38 9.43
N PRO A 243 -12.64 -3.49 10.02
CA PRO A 243 -13.78 -2.65 9.61
C PRO A 243 -13.59 -1.15 9.89
N ALA A 244 -13.04 -0.79 11.06
CA ALA A 244 -12.79 0.62 11.40
C ALA A 244 -11.87 1.29 10.38
N PHE A 245 -10.81 0.59 9.99
CA PHE A 245 -9.90 1.06 8.95
C PHE A 245 -10.58 1.09 7.57
N GLY A 246 -11.43 0.12 7.26
CA GLY A 246 -12.22 0.12 6.03
C GLY A 246 -13.10 1.36 5.90
N TRP A 247 -13.80 1.76 6.96
CA TRP A 247 -14.59 3.00 6.98
C TRP A 247 -13.73 4.24 6.80
N PHE A 248 -12.58 4.31 7.44
CA PHE A 248 -11.65 5.42 7.27
C PHE A 248 -11.17 5.55 5.82
N ILE A 249 -10.77 4.43 5.19
CA ILE A 249 -10.37 4.39 3.78
C ILE A 249 -11.52 4.84 2.86
N LEU A 250 -12.77 4.42 3.15
CA LEU A 250 -13.93 4.81 2.37
C LEU A 250 -14.13 6.33 2.39
N VAL A 251 -14.10 6.93 3.57
CA VAL A 251 -14.24 8.38 3.74
C VAL A 251 -13.13 9.13 3.00
N MET A 252 -11.88 8.67 3.10
CA MET A 252 -10.76 9.27 2.39
C MET A 252 -10.87 9.13 0.87
N GLY A 253 -11.30 7.96 0.38
CA GLY A 253 -11.53 7.75 -1.06
C GLY A 253 -12.62 8.68 -1.62
N ILE A 254 -13.73 8.84 -0.90
CA ILE A 254 -14.80 9.77 -1.26
C ILE A 254 -14.27 11.22 -1.23
N TYR A 255 -13.51 11.59 -0.20
CA TYR A 255 -12.92 12.92 -0.08
C TYR A 255 -12.01 13.25 -1.27
N ILE A 256 -11.16 12.33 -1.70
CA ILE A 256 -10.28 12.51 -2.87
C ILE A 256 -11.12 12.76 -4.12
N ILE A 257 -12.15 11.93 -4.37
CA ILE A 257 -13.00 12.08 -5.55
C ILE A 257 -13.70 13.46 -5.56
N ILE A 258 -14.27 13.86 -4.43
CA ILE A 258 -14.95 15.15 -4.33
C ILE A 258 -13.97 16.29 -4.56
N LYS A 259 -12.79 16.22 -3.95
CA LYS A 259 -11.79 17.28 -4.05
C LYS A 259 -11.22 17.42 -5.46
N GLU A 260 -10.92 16.31 -6.13
CA GLU A 260 -10.29 16.34 -7.45
C GLU A 260 -11.28 16.62 -8.60
N ILE A 261 -12.57 16.39 -8.38
CA ILE A 261 -13.60 16.61 -9.43
C ILE A 261 -14.34 17.93 -9.24
N PHE A 262 -14.58 18.38 -7.99
CA PHE A 262 -15.47 19.50 -7.72
C PHE A 262 -14.80 20.73 -7.09
N LEU A 263 -13.56 20.62 -6.61
CA LEU A 263 -12.81 21.71 -5.97
C LEU A 263 -11.52 22.02 -6.72
#